data_18933b2b8338c1ea0ca5dfabd0c11c3f
#
_entry.id   18933b2b8338c1ea0ca5dfabd0c11c3f
#
_cell.length_a   1.000
_cell.length_b   1.000
_cell.length_c   1.000
_cell.angle_alpha   90.00
_cell.angle_beta   90.00
_cell.angle_gamma   90.00
#
_symmetry.space_group_name_H-M   'P 1'
#
loop_
_entity.id
_entity.type
_entity.pdbx_description
1 polymer ?
#
loop_
_entity_poly.entity_id
_entity_poly.type
_entity_poly.pdbx_seq_one_letter_code
_entity_poly.pdbx_strand_id
1 'polypeptide(L)'
;MNVPLPKTTQGVYRLSVSTFYFLQGLVFASWASRIPDIKSALGLNDADLGSVLFAVPVGQMSAMALSGYLVGRCGSRKILMAASVFYPAVLVCLGMAGSFWELAAGLFFFGVAANLTNISVNTQGVGVERLYQCSIMARFHGLWSLAGFFGALLGAAMVDWHISAETHFIAIFLICMVILAVFSPSLLPRDAPVSYTHLTLPTIR
;
A
#
# COMPACT_ATOMS: atom_id res chain seq x y z
N MET A 1 -30.46 4.89 -16.02
CA MET A 1 -30.12 3.65 -16.76
C MET A 1 -28.62 3.45 -16.68
N ASN A 2 -28.14 2.48 -15.90
CA ASN A 2 -26.71 2.13 -15.88
C ASN A 2 -26.44 1.15 -17.03
N VAL A 3 -25.88 1.65 -18.13
CA VAL A 3 -25.40 0.78 -19.22
C VAL A 3 -24.20 0.00 -18.66
N PRO A 4 -24.22 -1.34 -18.68
CA PRO A 4 -23.08 -2.11 -18.20
C PRO A 4 -21.85 -1.81 -19.06
N LEU A 5 -20.71 -1.54 -18.39
CA LEU A 5 -19.46 -1.28 -19.08
C LEU A 5 -19.00 -2.52 -19.87
N PRO A 6 -18.35 -2.34 -21.03
CA PRO A 6 -17.75 -3.45 -21.77
C PRO A 6 -16.81 -4.29 -20.88
N LYS A 7 -16.81 -5.62 -21.04
CA LYS A 7 -15.96 -6.55 -20.26
C LYS A 7 -14.46 -6.23 -20.37
N THR A 8 -14.02 -5.71 -21.51
CA THR A 8 -12.63 -5.24 -21.71
C THR A 8 -12.28 -4.09 -20.77
N THR A 9 -13.18 -3.11 -20.64
CA THR A 9 -12.98 -1.96 -19.72
C THR A 9 -12.97 -2.41 -18.25
N GLN A 10 -13.84 -3.34 -17.86
CA GLN A 10 -13.82 -3.91 -16.50
C GLN A 10 -12.50 -4.63 -16.21
N GLY A 11 -11.97 -5.39 -17.20
CA GLY A 11 -10.68 -6.08 -17.09
C GLY A 11 -9.51 -5.11 -16.87
N VAL A 12 -9.53 -3.97 -17.54
CA VAL A 12 -8.49 -2.92 -17.40
C VAL A 12 -8.51 -2.32 -15.99
N TYR A 13 -9.68 -1.97 -15.44
CA TYR A 13 -9.80 -1.48 -14.07
C TYR A 13 -9.33 -2.52 -13.05
N ARG A 14 -9.73 -3.79 -13.22
CA ARG A 14 -9.30 -4.89 -12.36
C ARG A 14 -7.79 -5.07 -12.38
N LEU A 15 -7.17 -5.06 -13.57
CA LEU A 15 -5.72 -5.19 -13.71
C LEU A 15 -5.01 -4.03 -13.01
N SER A 16 -5.46 -2.80 -13.22
CA SER A 16 -4.89 -1.63 -12.59
C SER A 16 -4.94 -1.73 -11.06
N VAL A 17 -6.11 -1.98 -10.49
CA VAL A 17 -6.25 -2.12 -9.02
C VAL A 17 -5.40 -3.29 -8.50
N SER A 18 -5.38 -4.43 -9.19
CA SER A 18 -4.52 -5.57 -8.86
C SER A 18 -3.05 -5.19 -8.75
N THR A 19 -2.57 -4.38 -9.70
CA THR A 19 -1.18 -3.91 -9.73
C THR A 19 -0.86 -3.00 -8.54
N PHE A 20 -1.79 -2.15 -8.11
CA PHE A 20 -1.59 -1.31 -6.92
C PHE A 20 -1.60 -2.11 -5.62
N TYR A 21 -2.40 -3.19 -5.51
CA TYR A 21 -2.28 -4.13 -4.37
C TYR A 21 -0.92 -4.83 -4.37
N PHE A 22 -0.45 -5.25 -5.54
CA PHE A 22 0.88 -5.84 -5.68
C PHE A 22 1.98 -4.85 -5.28
N LEU A 23 1.92 -3.61 -5.76
CA LEU A 23 2.85 -2.54 -5.39
C LEU A 23 2.92 -2.35 -3.87
N GLN A 24 1.76 -2.26 -3.21
CA GLN A 24 1.72 -2.08 -1.76
C GLN A 24 2.40 -3.24 -1.01
N GLY A 25 2.15 -4.48 -1.43
CA GLY A 25 2.80 -5.67 -0.84
C GLY A 25 4.31 -5.69 -1.10
N LEU A 26 4.74 -5.30 -2.30
CA LEU A 26 6.14 -5.25 -2.68
C LEU A 26 6.93 -4.23 -1.84
N VAL A 27 6.39 -3.01 -1.65
CA VAL A 27 7.01 -1.96 -0.82
C VAL A 27 7.15 -2.42 0.62
N PHE A 28 6.10 -3.02 1.20
CA PHE A 28 6.14 -3.52 2.57
C PHE A 28 7.16 -4.65 2.74
N ALA A 29 7.17 -5.64 1.83
CA ALA A 29 8.07 -6.77 1.91
C ALA A 29 9.53 -6.38 1.68
N SER A 30 9.78 -5.38 0.83
CA SER A 30 11.13 -4.82 0.64
C SER A 30 11.66 -4.20 1.93
N TRP A 31 10.84 -3.44 2.64
CA TRP A 31 11.18 -2.97 3.99
C TRP A 31 11.48 -4.14 4.93
N ALA A 32 10.53 -5.08 5.06
CA ALA A 32 10.62 -6.17 6.03
C ALA A 32 11.86 -7.05 5.81
N SER A 33 12.25 -7.29 4.56
CA SER A 33 13.42 -8.10 4.21
C SER A 33 14.75 -7.47 4.59
N ARG A 34 14.80 -6.15 4.81
CA ARG A 34 16.03 -5.41 5.12
C ARG A 34 16.14 -4.97 6.59
N ILE A 35 15.16 -5.34 7.43
CA ILE A 35 15.19 -5.04 8.87
C ILE A 35 16.50 -5.50 9.54
N PRO A 36 17.02 -6.73 9.30
CA PRO A 36 18.26 -7.17 9.92
C PRO A 36 19.47 -6.31 9.53
N ASP A 37 19.55 -5.87 8.27
CA ASP A 37 20.66 -5.05 7.78
C ASP A 37 20.64 -3.67 8.43
N ILE A 38 19.47 -3.04 8.50
CA ILE A 38 19.29 -1.72 9.11
C ILE A 38 19.55 -1.78 10.61
N LYS A 39 19.07 -2.84 11.29
CA LYS A 39 19.39 -3.11 12.70
C LYS A 39 20.90 -3.14 12.93
N SER A 40 21.60 -3.92 12.10
CA SER A 40 23.06 -4.08 12.21
C SER A 40 23.80 -2.77 11.91
N ALA A 41 23.40 -2.06 10.86
CA ALA A 41 24.02 -0.80 10.45
C ALA A 41 23.90 0.30 11.53
N LEU A 42 22.78 0.34 12.23
CA LEU A 42 22.52 1.31 13.31
C LEU A 42 22.95 0.82 14.70
N GLY A 43 23.48 -0.42 14.83
CA GLY A 43 23.88 -1.00 16.09
C GLY A 43 22.74 -1.15 17.12
N LEU A 44 21.50 -1.36 16.64
CA LEU A 44 20.33 -1.44 17.52
C LEU A 44 20.29 -2.79 18.26
N ASN A 45 20.01 -2.75 19.55
CA ASN A 45 19.64 -3.95 20.30
C ASN A 45 18.18 -4.37 20.03
N ASP A 46 17.71 -5.51 20.55
CA ASP A 46 16.37 -6.02 20.28
C ASP A 46 15.26 -5.12 20.87
N ALA A 47 15.51 -4.48 22.00
CA ALA A 47 14.57 -3.56 22.62
C ALA A 47 14.41 -2.26 21.79
N ASP A 48 15.54 -1.73 21.30
CA ASP A 48 15.54 -0.56 20.42
C ASP A 48 14.80 -0.89 19.11
N LEU A 49 15.08 -2.05 18.52
CA LEU A 49 14.40 -2.51 17.30
C LEU A 49 12.89 -2.62 17.52
N GLY A 50 12.47 -3.27 18.59
CA GLY A 50 11.05 -3.37 18.94
C GLY A 50 10.38 -2.01 19.08
N SER A 51 11.08 -1.06 19.72
CA SER A 51 10.60 0.30 19.95
C SER A 51 10.42 1.07 18.63
N VAL A 52 11.39 1.02 17.72
CA VAL A 52 11.28 1.70 16.41
C VAL A 52 10.22 1.05 15.52
N LEU A 53 10.10 -0.28 15.52
CA LEU A 53 9.09 -0.99 14.74
C LEU A 53 7.67 -0.64 15.19
N PHE A 54 7.48 -0.31 16.48
CA PHE A 54 6.19 0.15 17.02
C PHE A 54 5.73 1.48 16.40
N ALA A 55 6.62 2.28 15.85
CA ALA A 55 6.25 3.51 15.16
C ALA A 55 5.35 3.26 13.93
N VAL A 56 5.46 2.10 13.25
CA VAL A 56 4.62 1.76 12.10
C VAL A 56 3.13 1.68 12.46
N PRO A 57 2.70 0.83 13.42
CA PRO A 57 1.28 0.77 13.79
C PRO A 57 0.79 2.10 14.39
N VAL A 58 1.63 2.85 15.12
CA VAL A 58 1.26 4.19 15.61
C VAL A 58 0.97 5.13 14.44
N GLY A 59 1.82 5.14 13.42
CA GLY A 59 1.60 5.92 12.20
C GLY A 59 0.33 5.51 11.46
N GLN A 60 0.08 4.20 11.31
CA GLN A 60 -1.14 3.68 10.68
C GLN A 60 -2.40 4.11 11.43
N MET A 61 -2.43 3.96 12.75
CA MET A 61 -3.58 4.34 13.58
C MET A 61 -3.84 5.84 13.55
N SER A 62 -2.78 6.65 13.67
CA SER A 62 -2.87 8.12 13.62
C SER A 62 -3.43 8.60 12.27
N ALA A 63 -3.10 7.92 11.18
CA ALA A 63 -3.55 8.29 9.84
C ALA A 63 -4.97 7.81 9.51
N MET A 64 -5.57 6.89 10.29
CA MET A 64 -6.81 6.21 9.89
C MET A 64 -7.97 7.18 9.62
N ALA A 65 -8.22 8.12 10.54
CA ALA A 65 -9.27 9.13 10.37
C ALA A 65 -8.96 10.09 9.21
N LEU A 66 -7.70 10.52 9.10
CA LEU A 66 -7.22 11.39 8.03
C LEU A 66 -7.37 10.73 6.66
N SER A 67 -6.98 9.47 6.54
CA SER A 67 -7.08 8.69 5.29
C SER A 67 -8.52 8.55 4.82
N GLY A 68 -9.45 8.22 5.74
CA GLY A 68 -10.87 8.16 5.43
C GLY A 68 -11.43 9.50 4.98
N TYR A 69 -11.08 10.59 5.69
CA TYR A 69 -11.49 11.94 5.33
C TYR A 69 -10.95 12.37 3.96
N LEU A 70 -9.67 12.16 3.69
CA LEU A 70 -9.05 12.54 2.42
C LEU A 70 -9.63 11.75 1.24
N VAL A 71 -9.83 10.44 1.39
CA VAL A 71 -10.46 9.60 0.36
C VAL A 71 -11.90 10.06 0.12
N GLY A 72 -12.66 10.33 1.16
CA GLY A 72 -14.04 10.81 1.03
C GLY A 72 -14.16 12.18 0.35
N ARG A 73 -13.20 13.08 0.60
CA ARG A 73 -13.23 14.45 0.06
C ARG A 73 -12.59 14.59 -1.32
N CYS A 74 -11.46 13.94 -1.55
CA CYS A 74 -10.65 14.10 -2.77
C CYS A 74 -10.88 12.98 -3.80
N GLY A 75 -11.49 11.87 -3.37
CA GLY A 75 -11.66 10.64 -4.14
C GLY A 75 -10.47 9.69 -4.03
N SER A 76 -10.75 8.38 -4.02
CA SER A 76 -9.74 7.33 -3.82
C SER A 76 -8.65 7.34 -4.88
N ARG A 77 -8.98 7.64 -6.14
CA ARG A 77 -8.00 7.69 -7.25
C ARG A 77 -6.87 8.68 -6.98
N LYS A 78 -7.19 9.93 -6.59
CA LYS A 78 -6.19 10.97 -6.35
C LYS A 78 -5.32 10.64 -5.15
N ILE A 79 -5.95 10.15 -4.07
CA ILE A 79 -5.23 9.78 -2.85
C ILE A 79 -4.36 8.55 -3.10
N LEU A 80 -4.83 7.55 -3.84
CA LEU A 80 -4.02 6.38 -4.21
C LEU A 80 -2.79 6.78 -5.02
N MET A 81 -2.93 7.67 -6.01
CA MET A 81 -1.81 8.16 -6.80
C MET A 81 -0.77 8.89 -5.92
N ALA A 82 -1.21 9.80 -5.06
CA ALA A 82 -0.33 10.53 -4.15
C ALA A 82 0.35 9.58 -3.14
N ALA A 83 -0.41 8.66 -2.55
CA ALA A 83 0.10 7.68 -1.59
C ALA A 83 1.08 6.69 -2.25
N SER A 84 0.87 6.33 -3.52
CA SER A 84 1.77 5.45 -4.28
C SER A 84 3.11 6.11 -4.68
N VAL A 85 3.22 7.42 -4.57
CA VAL A 85 4.50 8.15 -4.61
C VAL A 85 5.09 8.23 -3.20
N PHE A 86 4.28 8.62 -2.24
CA PHE A 86 4.74 8.88 -0.87
C PHE A 86 5.25 7.62 -0.17
N TYR A 87 4.56 6.48 -0.34
CA TYR A 87 4.91 5.23 0.34
C TYR A 87 6.31 4.70 -0.04
N PRO A 88 6.65 4.51 -1.33
CA PRO A 88 7.99 4.11 -1.70
C PRO A 88 9.03 5.22 -1.53
N ALA A 89 8.66 6.52 -1.51
CA ALA A 89 9.60 7.59 -1.19
C ALA A 89 10.04 7.52 0.28
N VAL A 90 9.11 7.29 1.19
CA VAL A 90 9.45 7.07 2.61
C VAL A 90 10.31 5.81 2.78
N LEU A 91 10.07 4.74 1.99
CA LEU A 91 10.93 3.55 1.99
C LEU A 91 12.39 3.92 1.68
N VAL A 92 12.64 4.80 0.70
CA VAL A 92 14.01 5.28 0.38
C VAL A 92 14.61 6.00 1.59
N CYS A 93 13.85 6.88 2.25
CA CYS A 93 14.31 7.57 3.46
C CYS A 93 14.70 6.59 4.58
N LEU A 94 13.99 5.46 4.72
CA LEU A 94 14.36 4.42 5.68
C LEU A 94 15.72 3.77 5.38
N GLY A 95 16.07 3.63 4.10
CA GLY A 95 17.38 3.12 3.68
C GLY A 95 18.53 4.08 3.95
N MET A 96 18.23 5.37 4.10
CA MET A 96 19.19 6.45 4.36
C MET A 96 19.27 6.82 5.86
N ALA A 97 18.44 6.22 6.72
CA ALA A 97 18.39 6.56 8.15
C ALA A 97 19.74 6.22 8.82
N GLY A 98 20.36 7.20 9.44
CA GLY A 98 21.66 7.09 10.14
C GLY A 98 21.53 7.07 11.68
N SER A 99 20.32 7.13 12.21
CA SER A 99 20.07 7.14 13.65
C SER A 99 18.74 6.49 14.05
N PHE A 100 18.62 6.12 15.33
CA PHE A 100 17.39 5.61 15.92
C PHE A 100 16.18 6.54 15.65
N TRP A 101 16.36 7.85 15.87
CA TRP A 101 15.26 8.81 15.73
C TRP A 101 14.83 9.05 14.29
N GLU A 102 15.78 9.03 13.34
CA GLU A 102 15.46 9.11 11.92
C GLU A 102 14.70 7.87 11.46
N LEU A 103 15.14 6.69 11.91
CA LEU A 103 14.45 5.43 11.61
C LEU A 103 13.03 5.43 12.22
N ALA A 104 12.88 5.86 13.49
CA ALA A 104 11.58 5.92 14.15
C ALA A 104 10.61 6.89 13.45
N ALA A 105 11.07 8.09 13.10
CA ALA A 105 10.30 9.07 12.35
C ALA A 105 9.93 8.54 10.95
N GLY A 106 10.89 7.95 10.24
CA GLY A 106 10.65 7.33 8.94
C GLY A 106 9.60 6.23 9.01
N LEU A 107 9.67 5.35 10.01
CA LEU A 107 8.71 4.26 10.21
C LEU A 107 7.31 4.76 10.59
N PHE A 108 7.21 5.85 11.34
CA PHE A 108 5.93 6.51 11.59
C PHE A 108 5.29 6.98 10.28
N PHE A 109 6.04 7.71 9.44
CA PHE A 109 5.53 8.15 8.14
C PHE A 109 5.31 7.00 7.14
N PHE A 110 6.09 5.93 7.23
CA PHE A 110 5.86 4.70 6.49
C PHE A 110 4.50 4.08 6.85
N GLY A 111 4.17 4.05 8.15
CA GLY A 111 2.85 3.64 8.63
C GLY A 111 1.72 4.54 8.12
N VAL A 112 1.90 5.87 8.16
CA VAL A 112 0.94 6.84 7.60
C VAL A 112 0.71 6.58 6.11
N ALA A 113 1.78 6.45 5.33
CA ALA A 113 1.72 6.22 3.89
C ALA A 113 1.08 4.87 3.55
N ALA A 114 1.41 3.82 4.33
CA ALA A 114 0.81 2.49 4.20
C ALA A 114 -0.71 2.54 4.42
N ASN A 115 -1.19 3.28 5.43
CA ASN A 115 -2.61 3.44 5.71
C ASN A 115 -3.35 4.20 4.58
N LEU A 116 -2.77 5.33 4.11
CA LEU A 116 -3.32 6.09 2.97
C LEU A 116 -3.45 5.21 1.72
N THR A 117 -2.41 4.45 1.40
CA THR A 117 -2.42 3.51 0.26
C THR A 117 -3.48 2.44 0.46
N ASN A 118 -3.54 1.84 1.66
CA ASN A 118 -4.47 0.76 1.98
C ASN A 118 -5.92 1.19 1.83
N ILE A 119 -6.33 2.30 2.46
CA ILE A 119 -7.72 2.77 2.40
C ILE A 119 -8.11 3.15 0.96
N SER A 120 -7.22 3.82 0.23
CA SER A 120 -7.53 4.26 -1.13
C SER A 120 -7.56 3.09 -2.13
N VAL A 121 -6.66 2.11 -2.04
CA VAL A 121 -6.69 0.94 -2.92
C VAL A 121 -7.89 0.02 -2.63
N ASN A 122 -8.25 -0.14 -1.35
CA ASN A 122 -9.44 -0.89 -0.96
C ASN A 122 -10.72 -0.22 -1.49
N THR A 123 -10.81 1.12 -1.45
CA THR A 123 -11.95 1.86 -2.02
C THR A 123 -12.05 1.62 -3.54
N GLN A 124 -10.93 1.67 -4.27
CA GLN A 124 -10.87 1.30 -5.68
C GLN A 124 -11.27 -0.17 -5.91
N GLY A 125 -10.77 -1.08 -5.06
CA GLY A 125 -11.09 -2.51 -5.10
C GLY A 125 -12.60 -2.78 -4.96
N VAL A 126 -13.24 -2.17 -3.98
CA VAL A 126 -14.71 -2.24 -3.79
C VAL A 126 -15.45 -1.68 -5.01
N GLY A 127 -14.96 -0.58 -5.59
CA GLY A 127 -15.52 -0.02 -6.80
C GLY A 127 -15.48 -1.00 -7.98
N VAL A 128 -14.33 -1.66 -8.18
CA VAL A 128 -14.18 -2.69 -9.23
C VAL A 128 -15.03 -3.92 -8.93
N GLU A 129 -15.08 -4.39 -7.68
CA GLU A 129 -15.90 -5.53 -7.26
C GLU A 129 -17.38 -5.33 -7.64
N ARG A 130 -17.90 -4.12 -7.44
CA ARG A 130 -19.28 -3.76 -7.83
C ARG A 130 -19.51 -3.86 -9.35
N LEU A 131 -18.50 -3.57 -10.18
CA LEU A 131 -18.62 -3.75 -11.64
C LEU A 131 -18.73 -5.22 -12.04
N TYR A 132 -18.12 -6.12 -11.26
CA TYR A 132 -18.15 -7.55 -11.52
C TYR A 132 -19.36 -8.26 -10.93
N GLN A 133 -20.11 -7.61 -10.00
CA GLN A 133 -21.24 -8.18 -9.28
C GLN A 133 -20.94 -9.52 -8.58
N CYS A 134 -19.68 -9.76 -8.27
CA CYS A 134 -19.21 -10.93 -7.54
C CYS A 134 -18.01 -10.57 -6.68
N SER A 135 -17.85 -11.27 -5.53
CA SER A 135 -16.74 -10.97 -4.62
C SER A 135 -15.39 -11.33 -5.22
N ILE A 136 -14.54 -10.31 -5.39
CA ILE A 136 -13.17 -10.44 -5.91
C ILE A 136 -12.11 -9.84 -4.98
N MET A 137 -12.51 -9.25 -3.85
CA MET A 137 -11.57 -8.63 -2.89
C MET A 137 -10.51 -9.61 -2.40
N ALA A 138 -10.87 -10.87 -2.14
CA ALA A 138 -9.91 -11.90 -1.74
C ALA A 138 -8.77 -12.10 -2.78
N ARG A 139 -9.06 -11.93 -4.07
CA ARG A 139 -8.05 -12.03 -5.14
C ARG A 139 -7.06 -10.88 -5.09
N PHE A 140 -7.52 -9.66 -4.77
CA PHE A 140 -6.64 -8.51 -4.59
C PHE A 140 -5.71 -8.69 -3.39
N HIS A 141 -6.23 -9.15 -2.25
CA HIS A 141 -5.41 -9.47 -1.08
C HIS A 141 -4.45 -10.65 -1.34
N GLY A 142 -4.86 -11.63 -2.15
CA GLY A 142 -3.98 -12.69 -2.62
C GLY A 142 -2.79 -12.17 -3.42
N LEU A 143 -3.00 -11.16 -4.28
CA LEU A 143 -1.92 -10.50 -5.03
C LEU A 143 -1.00 -9.68 -4.11
N TRP A 144 -1.54 -9.03 -3.07
CA TRP A 144 -0.75 -8.38 -2.04
C TRP A 144 0.17 -9.38 -1.32
N SER A 145 -0.36 -10.56 -0.95
CA SER A 145 0.42 -11.62 -0.31
C SER A 145 1.48 -12.21 -1.25
N LEU A 146 1.13 -12.38 -2.53
CA LEU A 146 2.06 -12.84 -3.57
C LEU A 146 3.21 -11.83 -3.76
N ALA A 147 2.91 -10.54 -3.74
CA ALA A 147 3.92 -9.48 -3.77
C ALA A 147 4.81 -9.52 -2.54
N GLY A 148 4.26 -9.85 -1.37
CA GLY A 148 5.01 -10.11 -0.15
C GLY A 148 6.06 -11.19 -0.33
N PHE A 149 5.67 -12.32 -0.94
CA PHE A 149 6.57 -13.41 -1.27
C PHE A 149 7.69 -12.99 -2.23
N PHE A 150 7.35 -12.37 -3.35
CA PHE A 150 8.35 -11.91 -4.32
C PHE A 150 9.26 -10.81 -3.76
N GLY A 151 8.73 -9.90 -2.95
CA GLY A 151 9.51 -8.86 -2.29
C GLY A 151 10.51 -9.44 -1.29
N ALA A 152 10.13 -10.47 -0.54
CA ALA A 152 11.05 -11.18 0.34
C ALA A 152 12.16 -11.91 -0.42
N LEU A 153 11.82 -12.61 -1.52
CA LEU A 153 12.82 -13.24 -2.39
C LEU A 153 13.79 -12.21 -3.00
N LEU A 154 13.25 -11.10 -3.51
CA LEU A 154 14.07 -10.02 -4.05
C LEU A 154 15.00 -9.45 -2.98
N GLY A 155 14.48 -9.20 -1.77
CA GLY A 155 15.28 -8.73 -0.66
C GLY A 155 16.41 -9.68 -0.29
N ALA A 156 16.13 -10.99 -0.24
CA ALA A 156 17.16 -12.01 0.01
C ALA A 156 18.25 -12.01 -1.09
N ALA A 157 17.86 -11.92 -2.36
CA ALA A 157 18.80 -11.83 -3.46
C ALA A 157 19.67 -10.55 -3.38
N MET A 158 19.06 -9.40 -3.02
CA MET A 158 19.80 -8.15 -2.84
C MET A 158 20.83 -8.24 -1.70
N VAL A 159 20.51 -8.95 -0.62
CA VAL A 159 21.44 -9.23 0.48
C VAL A 159 22.60 -10.11 0.00
N ASP A 160 22.29 -11.21 -0.70
CA ASP A 160 23.29 -12.15 -1.23
C ASP A 160 24.27 -11.44 -2.21
N TRP A 161 23.77 -10.52 -3.00
CA TRP A 161 24.57 -9.71 -3.93
C TRP A 161 25.26 -8.51 -3.27
N HIS A 162 25.23 -8.39 -1.95
CA HIS A 162 25.80 -7.28 -1.18
C HIS A 162 25.32 -5.89 -1.60
N ILE A 163 24.11 -5.80 -2.13
CA ILE A 163 23.47 -4.53 -2.50
C ILE A 163 22.94 -3.86 -1.23
N SER A 164 23.27 -2.58 -1.03
CA SER A 164 22.82 -1.82 0.13
C SER A 164 21.28 -1.71 0.21
N ALA A 165 20.74 -1.52 1.43
CA ALA A 165 19.30 -1.30 1.61
C ALA A 165 18.81 -0.06 0.86
N GLU A 166 19.61 1.02 0.86
CA GLU A 166 19.33 2.25 0.13
C GLU A 166 19.17 1.99 -1.38
N THR A 167 20.14 1.31 -2.02
CA THR A 167 20.08 1.00 -3.45
C THR A 167 18.88 0.11 -3.79
N HIS A 168 18.58 -0.90 -2.95
CA HIS A 168 17.40 -1.74 -3.11
C HIS A 168 16.13 -0.90 -3.06
N PHE A 169 15.98 0.00 -2.08
CA PHE A 169 14.78 0.81 -1.91
C PHE A 169 14.62 1.85 -3.04
N ILE A 170 15.72 2.41 -3.55
CA ILE A 170 15.68 3.26 -4.75
C ILE A 170 15.18 2.46 -5.96
N ALA A 171 15.64 1.23 -6.16
CA ALA A 171 15.17 0.39 -7.25
C ALA A 171 13.66 0.11 -7.14
N ILE A 172 13.17 -0.21 -5.93
CA ILE A 172 11.74 -0.37 -5.67
C ILE A 172 10.96 0.91 -5.95
N PHE A 173 11.47 2.07 -5.51
CA PHE A 173 10.85 3.37 -5.81
C PHE A 173 10.69 3.58 -7.32
N LEU A 174 11.74 3.35 -8.10
CA LEU A 174 11.69 3.50 -9.56
C LEU A 174 10.69 2.55 -10.22
N ILE A 175 10.64 1.29 -9.78
CA ILE A 175 9.63 0.31 -10.24
C ILE A 175 8.23 0.83 -9.92
N CYS A 176 7.99 1.35 -8.71
CA CYS A 176 6.72 1.92 -8.32
C CYS A 176 6.32 3.12 -9.18
N MET A 177 7.27 4.00 -9.54
CA MET A 177 6.99 5.15 -10.42
C MET A 177 6.59 4.70 -11.83
N VAL A 178 7.25 3.67 -12.38
CA VAL A 178 6.86 3.09 -13.68
C VAL A 178 5.45 2.49 -13.61
N ILE A 179 5.16 1.71 -12.57
CA ILE A 179 3.83 1.13 -12.34
C ILE A 179 2.78 2.23 -12.23
N LEU A 180 3.05 3.28 -11.45
CA LEU A 180 2.15 4.42 -11.30
C LEU A 180 1.88 5.10 -12.65
N ALA A 181 2.91 5.38 -13.43
CA ALA A 181 2.78 6.03 -14.73
C ALA A 181 1.91 5.23 -15.72
N VAL A 182 2.10 3.90 -15.74
CA VAL A 182 1.42 2.99 -16.68
C VAL A 182 -0.04 2.73 -16.25
N PHE A 183 -0.28 2.48 -14.96
CA PHE A 183 -1.57 1.97 -14.49
C PHE A 183 -2.49 3.01 -13.85
N SER A 184 -1.98 4.18 -13.43
CA SER A 184 -2.85 5.20 -12.81
C SER A 184 -3.92 5.77 -13.75
N PRO A 185 -3.72 5.89 -15.09
CA PRO A 185 -4.79 6.32 -15.98
C PRO A 185 -6.00 5.39 -15.96
N SER A 186 -5.75 4.11 -15.70
CA SER A 186 -6.75 3.03 -15.68
C SER A 186 -7.35 2.74 -14.30
N LEU A 187 -7.20 3.62 -13.33
CA LEU A 187 -7.95 3.60 -12.08
C LEU A 187 -9.37 4.15 -12.28
N LEU A 188 -10.31 3.70 -11.46
CA LEU A 188 -11.69 4.19 -11.51
C LEU A 188 -11.70 5.72 -11.32
N PRO A 189 -12.36 6.47 -12.20
CA PRO A 189 -12.35 7.94 -12.16
C PRO A 189 -13.21 8.51 -11.01
N ARG A 190 -14.20 7.74 -10.54
CA ARG A 190 -15.11 8.12 -9.46
C ARG A 190 -15.35 6.93 -8.54
N ASP A 191 -15.41 7.22 -7.25
CA ASP A 191 -15.76 6.21 -6.26
C ASP A 191 -17.25 5.87 -6.37
N ALA A 192 -17.58 4.61 -6.14
CA ALA A 192 -18.96 4.20 -6.07
C ALA A 192 -19.64 4.84 -4.85
N PRO A 193 -20.86 5.39 -4.97
CA PRO A 193 -21.57 5.94 -3.83
C PRO A 193 -21.70 4.87 -2.74
N VAL A 194 -21.41 5.23 -1.49
CA VAL A 194 -21.61 4.35 -0.34
C VAL A 194 -23.13 4.20 -0.17
N SER A 195 -23.66 3.09 -0.66
CA SER A 195 -25.04 2.71 -0.32
C SER A 195 -25.02 2.22 1.12
N TYR A 196 -25.41 3.09 2.04
CA TYR A 196 -25.83 2.63 3.36
C TYR A 196 -27.12 1.83 3.15
N THR A 197 -27.00 0.53 3.04
CA THR A 197 -28.16 -0.35 3.21
C THR A 197 -28.57 -0.13 4.65
N HIS A 198 -29.67 0.60 4.87
CA HIS A 198 -30.33 0.64 6.15
C HIS A 198 -30.56 -0.82 6.55
N LEU A 199 -29.84 -1.29 7.54
CA LEU A 199 -30.21 -2.47 8.29
C LEU A 199 -31.51 -2.12 8.98
N THR A 200 -32.64 -2.27 8.27
CA THR A 200 -33.92 -2.40 8.91
C THR A 200 -33.83 -3.70 9.70
N LEU A 201 -33.61 -3.57 11.00
CA LEU A 201 -33.76 -4.69 11.93
C LEU A 201 -35.12 -5.29 11.65
N PRO A 202 -35.24 -6.62 11.45
CA PRO A 202 -36.54 -7.24 11.33
C PRO A 202 -37.29 -6.96 12.63
N THR A 203 -38.41 -6.23 12.53
CA THR A 203 -39.35 -6.05 13.64
C THR A 203 -39.87 -7.44 13.98
N ILE A 204 -39.39 -8.00 15.07
CA ILE A 204 -39.94 -9.22 15.65
C ILE A 204 -41.33 -8.84 16.14
N ARG A 205 -42.35 -9.34 15.44
CA ARG A 205 -43.73 -9.41 15.94
C ARG A 205 -43.97 -10.77 16.54
#